data_d37b8c4942415f73a75b367a353df106
#
_entry.id   d37b8c4942415f73a75b367a353df106
#
_cell.length_a   1.000
_cell.length_b   1.000
_cell.length_c   1.000
_cell.angle_alpha   90.00
_cell.angle_beta   90.00
_cell.angle_gamma   90.00
#
_symmetry.space_group_name_H-M   'P 1'
#
loop_
_entity.id
_entity.type
_entity.pdbx_description
1 polymer ?
#
loop_
_entity_poly.entity_id
_entity_poly.type
_entity_poly.pdbx_seq_one_letter_code
_entity_poly.pdbx_strand_id
1 'polypeptide(L)'
;MLLRSLAFLCLALLPQFAHASSEPLAENVMAEVMKDLSAPYTPQEKLAGKMCLNGASVDGFQGDIIEYWANLECPYCDIKEPLAAQRDNPNLCIVVRHSPSASYGESVKKSLVYETLMQLSPNAAHQFWSDILPEKGKGVPVPYEASLQKALDSAAISTDSFVATLKNQAETVSKDIVEAQNLISTTPTYIMEGIRLPACDFTAKEIPSALALAKRIRSHKDDTIHELIEIIVKNITEDGTV
;
A
#
# COMPACT_ATOMS: atom_id res chain seq x y z
N MET A 1 10.49 20.25 10.48
CA MET A 1 9.22 20.50 9.79
C MET A 1 8.67 19.26 9.08
N LEU A 2 9.47 18.50 8.34
CA LEU A 2 9.01 17.27 7.62
C LEU A 2 8.48 16.16 8.54
N LEU A 3 9.11 15.93 9.71
CA LEU A 3 8.65 14.91 10.67
C LEU A 3 7.26 15.25 11.25
N ARG A 4 6.94 16.54 11.41
CA ARG A 4 5.62 16.99 11.91
C ARG A 4 4.50 16.65 10.92
N SER A 5 4.75 16.80 9.62
CA SER A 5 3.74 16.50 8.59
C SER A 5 3.45 15.01 8.47
N LEU A 6 4.46 14.14 8.58
CA LEU A 6 4.27 12.70 8.48
C LEU A 6 3.47 12.10 9.65
N ALA A 7 3.78 12.51 10.88
CA ALA A 7 3.05 12.05 12.06
C ALA A 7 1.59 12.55 12.06
N PHE A 8 1.36 13.77 11.59
CA PHE A 8 0.02 14.36 11.54
C PHE A 8 -0.90 13.68 10.53
N LEU A 9 -0.38 13.32 9.35
CA LEU A 9 -1.22 12.78 8.28
C LEU A 9 -1.75 11.37 8.60
N CYS A 10 -0.93 10.52 9.20
CA CYS A 10 -1.33 9.15 9.54
C CYS A 10 -2.18 9.06 10.82
N LEU A 11 -2.08 10.03 11.73
CA LEU A 11 -2.79 10.04 13.02
C LEU A 11 -4.09 10.86 13.00
N ALA A 12 -4.22 11.84 12.10
CA ALA A 12 -5.45 12.63 11.94
C ALA A 12 -6.67 11.81 11.47
N LEU A 13 -6.46 10.57 11.04
CA LEU A 13 -7.52 9.65 10.57
C LEU A 13 -8.01 8.67 11.65
N LEU A 14 -7.65 8.87 12.93
CA LEU A 14 -8.14 8.06 14.06
C LEU A 14 -9.23 8.79 14.89
N PRO A 15 -10.37 9.18 14.33
CA PRO A 15 -11.42 9.90 15.09
C PRO A 15 -12.10 9.04 16.17
N GLN A 16 -11.82 7.73 16.22
CA GLN A 16 -12.45 6.82 17.18
C GLN A 16 -11.72 6.69 18.52
N PHE A 17 -10.54 7.30 18.68
CA PHE A 17 -9.72 7.19 19.90
C PHE A 17 -9.67 8.48 20.73
N ALA A 18 -10.48 9.48 20.41
CA ALA A 18 -10.45 10.81 21.03
C ALA A 18 -10.80 10.85 22.56
N HIS A 19 -11.08 9.70 23.20
CA HIS A 19 -11.38 9.63 24.64
C HIS A 19 -10.54 8.62 25.42
N ALA A 20 -9.53 7.99 24.79
CA ALA A 20 -8.57 7.18 25.52
C ALA A 20 -7.38 8.06 25.94
N SER A 21 -6.90 7.90 27.18
CA SER A 21 -5.67 8.57 27.64
C SER A 21 -4.53 8.29 26.62
N SER A 22 -3.70 9.29 26.34
CA SER A 22 -2.65 9.21 25.29
C SER A 22 -1.60 8.10 25.55
N GLU A 23 -1.39 7.69 26.79
CA GLU A 23 -0.44 6.64 27.18
C GLU A 23 -0.76 5.25 26.59
N PRO A 24 -2.00 4.70 26.68
CA PRO A 24 -2.31 3.39 26.12
C PRO A 24 -2.19 3.33 24.60
N LEU A 25 -2.42 4.47 23.91
CA LEU A 25 -2.29 4.55 22.46
C LEU A 25 -0.81 4.48 22.04
N ALA A 26 0.05 5.22 22.74
CA ALA A 26 1.50 5.23 22.48
C ALA A 26 2.12 3.85 22.73
N GLU A 27 1.73 3.16 23.82
CA GLU A 27 2.18 1.80 24.11
C GLU A 27 1.75 0.79 23.05
N ASN A 28 0.52 0.87 22.56
CA ASN A 28 0.03 -0.02 21.53
C ASN A 28 0.74 0.21 20.20
N VAL A 29 0.94 1.45 19.78
CA VAL A 29 1.69 1.81 18.56
C VAL A 29 3.13 1.33 18.68
N MET A 30 3.76 1.52 19.86
CA MET A 30 5.09 1.03 20.15
C MET A 30 5.18 -0.49 19.99
N ALA A 31 4.26 -1.23 20.62
CA ALA A 31 4.26 -2.68 20.57
C ALA A 31 4.13 -3.22 19.15
N GLU A 32 3.29 -2.59 18.32
CA GLU A 32 3.14 -2.93 16.90
C GLU A 32 4.43 -2.67 16.09
N VAL A 33 5.03 -1.49 16.25
CA VAL A 33 6.30 -1.15 15.58
C VAL A 33 7.42 -2.09 16.01
N MET A 34 7.53 -2.38 17.31
CA MET A 34 8.55 -3.32 17.82
C MET A 34 8.32 -4.74 17.31
N LYS A 35 7.07 -5.17 17.17
CA LYS A 35 6.71 -6.45 16.56
C LYS A 35 7.15 -6.50 15.10
N ASP A 36 6.87 -5.46 14.32
CA ASP A 36 7.27 -5.36 12.92
C ASP A 36 8.81 -5.38 12.78
N LEU A 37 9.52 -4.69 13.66
CA LEU A 37 10.99 -4.65 13.66
C LEU A 37 11.64 -5.97 14.08
N SER A 38 10.99 -6.78 14.91
CA SER A 38 11.51 -8.07 15.35
C SER A 38 11.47 -9.14 14.25
N ALA A 39 10.57 -8.97 13.28
CA ALA A 39 10.44 -9.89 12.16
C ALA A 39 11.51 -9.62 11.07
N PRO A 40 12.12 -10.66 10.46
CA PRO A 40 12.95 -10.46 9.29
C PRO A 40 12.10 -9.94 8.13
N TYR A 41 12.63 -8.95 7.42
CA TYR A 41 11.98 -8.37 6.25
C TYR A 41 12.75 -8.73 4.98
N THR A 42 12.19 -9.64 4.19
CA THR A 42 12.75 -10.13 2.92
C THR A 42 11.74 -9.89 1.78
N PRO A 43 11.59 -8.62 1.31
CA PRO A 43 10.54 -8.29 0.35
C PRO A 43 10.67 -9.07 -0.97
N GLN A 44 11.89 -9.31 -1.46
CA GLN A 44 12.10 -10.03 -2.72
C GLN A 44 11.53 -11.44 -2.70
N GLU A 45 11.73 -12.19 -1.60
CA GLU A 45 11.22 -13.56 -1.47
C GLU A 45 9.69 -13.61 -1.39
N LYS A 46 9.10 -12.66 -0.66
CA LYS A 46 7.65 -12.56 -0.52
C LYS A 46 6.93 -12.13 -1.80
N LEU A 47 7.61 -11.33 -2.60
CA LEU A 47 7.05 -10.67 -3.78
C LEU A 47 7.49 -11.31 -5.10
N ALA A 48 8.07 -12.51 -5.05
CA ALA A 48 8.53 -13.23 -6.24
C ALA A 48 7.40 -13.33 -7.29
N GLY A 49 7.73 -13.00 -8.53
CA GLY A 49 6.79 -12.98 -9.66
C GLY A 49 5.86 -11.77 -9.72
N LYS A 50 5.96 -10.82 -8.77
CA LYS A 50 5.22 -9.56 -8.84
C LYS A 50 5.94 -8.50 -9.68
N MET A 51 5.16 -7.49 -10.06
CA MET A 51 5.64 -6.35 -10.83
C MET A 51 5.61 -5.08 -9.99
N CYS A 52 6.63 -4.24 -10.18
CA CYS A 52 6.59 -2.85 -9.72
C CYS A 52 5.57 -2.05 -10.55
N LEU A 53 5.04 -0.95 -10.02
CA LEU A 53 4.09 -0.10 -10.74
C LEU A 53 4.59 0.36 -12.12
N ASN A 54 5.90 0.53 -12.33
CA ASN A 54 6.47 0.88 -13.63
C ASN A 54 6.63 -0.31 -14.61
N GLY A 55 6.20 -1.51 -14.21
CA GLY A 55 6.30 -2.72 -15.02
C GLY A 55 7.64 -3.45 -14.93
N ALA A 56 8.58 -3.02 -14.08
CA ALA A 56 9.77 -3.81 -13.78
C ALA A 56 9.43 -5.02 -12.93
N SER A 57 10.11 -6.16 -13.14
CA SER A 57 9.97 -7.31 -12.25
C SER A 57 10.59 -7.02 -10.88
N VAL A 58 9.96 -7.50 -9.83
CA VAL A 58 10.57 -7.52 -8.49
C VAL A 58 11.74 -8.48 -8.43
N ASP A 59 11.68 -9.55 -9.23
CA ASP A 59 12.74 -10.55 -9.27
C ASP A 59 14.05 -9.94 -9.79
N GLY A 60 15.06 -9.92 -8.92
CA GLY A 60 16.36 -9.31 -9.22
C GLY A 60 16.43 -7.80 -9.09
N PHE A 61 15.38 -7.12 -8.63
CA PHE A 61 15.42 -5.69 -8.35
C PHE A 61 16.39 -5.37 -7.19
N GLN A 62 17.29 -4.40 -7.40
CA GLN A 62 18.37 -4.07 -6.45
C GLN A 62 18.10 -2.79 -5.64
N GLY A 63 16.97 -2.15 -5.85
CA GLY A 63 16.59 -0.92 -5.15
C GLY A 63 15.67 -1.16 -3.95
N ASP A 64 15.05 -0.11 -3.53
CA ASP A 64 14.09 -0.11 -2.43
C ASP A 64 12.74 -0.66 -2.87
N ILE A 65 12.13 -1.51 -2.05
CA ILE A 65 10.82 -2.08 -2.32
C ILE A 65 9.83 -1.62 -1.25
N ILE A 66 8.69 -1.10 -1.71
CA ILE A 66 7.55 -0.73 -0.88
C ILE A 66 6.37 -1.60 -1.25
N GLU A 67 5.72 -2.21 -0.27
CA GLU A 67 4.43 -2.86 -0.48
C GLU A 67 3.31 -1.83 -0.30
N TYR A 68 2.44 -1.70 -1.28
CA TYR A 68 1.24 -0.88 -1.24
C TYR A 68 0.01 -1.77 -1.21
N TRP A 69 -0.52 -2.00 -0.01
CA TRP A 69 -1.70 -2.82 0.22
C TRP A 69 -2.97 -2.04 -0.03
N ALA A 70 -3.73 -2.49 -1.00
CA ALA A 70 -4.89 -1.76 -1.50
C ALA A 70 -6.10 -2.67 -1.73
N ASN A 71 -7.27 -2.05 -1.62
CA ASN A 71 -8.54 -2.59 -2.10
C ASN A 71 -9.01 -1.74 -3.28
N LEU A 72 -9.24 -2.36 -4.44
CA LEU A 72 -9.65 -1.63 -5.65
C LEU A 72 -11.06 -1.01 -5.55
N GLU A 73 -11.78 -1.29 -4.49
CA GLU A 73 -13.07 -0.67 -4.17
C GLU A 73 -12.97 0.37 -3.04
N CYS A 74 -11.76 0.62 -2.52
CA CYS A 74 -11.51 1.65 -1.54
C CYS A 74 -11.28 3.01 -2.23
N PRO A 75 -12.11 4.03 -1.98
CA PRO A 75 -11.99 5.33 -2.65
C PRO A 75 -10.71 6.11 -2.29
N TYR A 76 -9.98 5.65 -1.27
CA TYR A 76 -8.71 6.22 -0.82
C TYR A 76 -7.49 5.47 -1.36
N CYS A 77 -7.69 4.35 -2.07
CA CYS A 77 -6.62 3.55 -2.64
C CYS A 77 -6.29 4.01 -4.07
N ASP A 78 -5.82 5.25 -4.24
CA ASP A 78 -5.38 5.77 -5.54
C ASP A 78 -3.90 5.44 -5.78
N ILE A 79 -3.55 5.03 -6.99
CA ILE A 79 -2.16 4.74 -7.39
C ILE A 79 -1.42 5.93 -7.98
N LYS A 80 -2.04 7.09 -8.15
CA LYS A 80 -1.42 8.26 -8.78
C LYS A 80 -0.17 8.72 -8.04
N GLU A 81 -0.26 8.87 -6.73
CA GLU A 81 0.86 9.30 -5.92
C GLU A 81 1.96 8.23 -5.82
N PRO A 82 1.65 6.93 -5.55
CA PRO A 82 2.64 5.87 -5.64
C PRO A 82 3.34 5.77 -7.00
N LEU A 83 2.58 5.86 -8.09
CA LEU A 83 3.12 5.82 -9.46
C LEU A 83 4.04 7.01 -9.75
N ALA A 84 3.66 8.21 -9.32
CA ALA A 84 4.49 9.40 -9.46
C ALA A 84 5.78 9.29 -8.63
N ALA A 85 5.69 8.81 -7.39
CA ALA A 85 6.86 8.58 -6.54
C ALA A 85 7.85 7.60 -7.17
N GLN A 86 7.36 6.50 -7.74
CA GLN A 86 8.23 5.51 -8.40
C GLN A 86 8.83 6.05 -9.71
N ARG A 87 8.06 6.79 -10.51
CA ARG A 87 8.57 7.42 -11.74
C ARG A 87 9.71 8.39 -11.45
N ASP A 88 9.57 9.18 -10.38
CA ASP A 88 10.55 10.20 -10.00
C ASP A 88 11.77 9.60 -9.27
N ASN A 89 11.71 8.33 -8.88
CA ASN A 89 12.77 7.59 -8.18
C ASN A 89 13.02 6.22 -8.84
N PRO A 90 13.93 6.12 -9.81
CA PRO A 90 14.16 4.87 -10.56
C PRO A 90 14.68 3.70 -9.71
N ASN A 91 15.25 3.98 -8.53
CA ASN A 91 15.69 2.95 -7.57
C ASN A 91 14.59 2.52 -6.60
N LEU A 92 13.34 2.95 -6.81
CA LEU A 92 12.19 2.59 -6.02
C LEU A 92 11.28 1.67 -6.80
N CYS A 93 10.88 0.56 -6.19
CA CYS A 93 9.84 -0.34 -6.66
C CYS A 93 8.66 -0.29 -5.70
N ILE A 94 7.50 0.13 -6.17
CA ILE A 94 6.25 0.04 -5.40
C ILE A 94 5.42 -1.10 -5.98
N VAL A 95 5.10 -2.07 -5.13
CA VAL A 95 4.36 -3.27 -5.50
C VAL A 95 2.97 -3.21 -4.90
N VAL A 96 1.96 -3.37 -5.74
CA VAL A 96 0.58 -3.50 -5.26
C VAL A 96 0.37 -4.87 -4.66
N ARG A 97 -0.18 -4.88 -3.44
CA ARG A 97 -0.65 -6.08 -2.74
C ARG A 97 -2.16 -5.95 -2.52
N HIS A 98 -2.85 -7.06 -2.65
CA HIS A 98 -4.31 -7.06 -2.64
C HIS A 98 -4.88 -7.37 -1.26
N SER A 99 -5.69 -6.45 -0.74
CA SER A 99 -6.46 -6.63 0.49
C SER A 99 -7.96 -6.39 0.22
N PRO A 100 -8.61 -7.27 -0.55
CA PRO A 100 -10.02 -7.12 -0.89
C PRO A 100 -10.89 -7.30 0.35
N SER A 101 -11.93 -6.48 0.47
CA SER A 101 -12.91 -6.61 1.54
C SER A 101 -13.94 -7.68 1.23
N ALA A 102 -14.24 -8.54 2.18
CA ALA A 102 -15.32 -9.51 2.09
C ALA A 102 -16.72 -8.84 1.92
N SER A 103 -16.85 -7.58 2.31
CA SER A 103 -18.09 -6.79 2.17
C SER A 103 -18.35 -6.34 0.73
N TYR A 104 -17.35 -6.43 -0.16
CA TYR A 104 -17.44 -6.01 -1.55
C TYR A 104 -17.25 -7.22 -2.47
N GLY A 105 -18.35 -7.76 -2.99
CA GLY A 105 -18.38 -9.04 -3.71
C GLY A 105 -17.55 -9.12 -4.98
N GLU A 106 -17.11 -7.99 -5.54
CA GLU A 106 -16.31 -7.95 -6.77
C GLU A 106 -14.84 -7.57 -6.52
N SER A 107 -14.49 -7.21 -5.30
CA SER A 107 -13.14 -6.74 -4.96
C SER A 107 -12.05 -7.76 -5.32
N VAL A 108 -12.29 -9.06 -5.09
CA VAL A 108 -11.37 -10.14 -5.48
C VAL A 108 -11.23 -10.24 -7.00
N LYS A 109 -12.34 -10.14 -7.74
CA LYS A 109 -12.32 -10.19 -9.22
C LYS A 109 -11.52 -9.02 -9.79
N LYS A 110 -11.74 -7.81 -9.27
CA LYS A 110 -11.01 -6.59 -9.66
C LYS A 110 -9.52 -6.73 -9.38
N SER A 111 -9.13 -7.28 -8.22
CA SER A 111 -7.74 -7.57 -7.88
C SER A 111 -7.09 -8.53 -8.88
N LEU A 112 -7.80 -9.59 -9.25
CA LEU A 112 -7.30 -10.57 -10.21
C LEU A 112 -7.17 -9.98 -11.61
N VAL A 113 -8.12 -9.16 -12.05
CA VAL A 113 -8.06 -8.44 -13.32
C VAL A 113 -6.86 -7.48 -13.34
N TYR A 114 -6.69 -6.70 -12.30
CA TYR A 114 -5.57 -5.76 -12.19
C TYR A 114 -4.22 -6.48 -12.26
N GLU A 115 -4.02 -7.52 -11.47
CA GLU A 115 -2.75 -8.28 -11.44
C GLU A 115 -2.47 -8.92 -12.80
N THR A 116 -3.51 -9.42 -13.48
CA THR A 116 -3.40 -9.97 -14.84
C THR A 116 -2.97 -8.88 -15.85
N LEU A 117 -3.59 -7.71 -15.79
CA LEU A 117 -3.23 -6.59 -16.65
C LEU A 117 -1.82 -6.09 -16.37
N MET A 118 -1.37 -6.07 -15.12
CA MET A 118 0.01 -5.68 -14.76
C MET A 118 1.05 -6.55 -15.47
N GLN A 119 0.79 -7.85 -15.60
CA GLN A 119 1.69 -8.77 -16.33
C GLN A 119 1.69 -8.56 -17.85
N LEU A 120 0.57 -8.08 -18.40
CA LEU A 120 0.42 -7.93 -19.85
C LEU A 120 0.72 -6.50 -20.33
N SER A 121 0.29 -5.51 -19.58
CA SER A 121 0.46 -4.09 -19.86
C SER A 121 0.23 -3.26 -18.60
N PRO A 122 1.27 -2.79 -17.92
CA PRO A 122 1.13 -1.94 -16.72
C PRO A 122 0.28 -0.69 -16.98
N ASN A 123 0.39 -0.08 -18.15
CA ASN A 123 -0.42 1.09 -18.51
C ASN A 123 -1.91 0.74 -18.57
N ALA A 124 -2.27 -0.43 -19.11
CA ALA A 124 -3.66 -0.90 -19.15
C ALA A 124 -4.19 -1.19 -17.73
N ALA A 125 -3.35 -1.76 -16.87
CA ALA A 125 -3.70 -1.97 -15.47
C ALA A 125 -3.97 -0.66 -14.72
N HIS A 126 -3.12 0.35 -14.91
CA HIS A 126 -3.30 1.67 -14.28
C HIS A 126 -4.55 2.37 -14.80
N GLN A 127 -4.81 2.30 -16.11
CA GLN A 127 -6.04 2.85 -16.69
C GLN A 127 -7.28 2.14 -16.14
N PHE A 128 -7.24 0.81 -16.09
CA PHE A 128 -8.31 0.01 -15.51
C PHE A 128 -8.60 0.43 -14.06
N TRP A 129 -7.57 0.53 -13.20
CA TRP A 129 -7.76 0.97 -11.82
C TRP A 129 -8.38 2.37 -11.74
N SER A 130 -7.85 3.32 -12.49
CA SER A 130 -8.37 4.70 -12.51
C SER A 130 -9.84 4.76 -12.94
N ASP A 131 -10.24 3.90 -13.90
CA ASP A 131 -11.61 3.87 -14.40
C ASP A 131 -12.61 3.24 -13.40
N ILE A 132 -12.15 2.32 -12.53
CA ILE A 132 -12.99 1.64 -11.54
C ILE A 132 -12.91 2.20 -10.13
N LEU A 133 -12.03 3.18 -9.90
CA LEU A 133 -11.86 3.77 -8.57
C LEU A 133 -13.15 4.50 -8.15
N PRO A 134 -13.77 4.14 -7.01
CA PRO A 134 -14.96 4.82 -6.54
C PRO A 134 -14.69 6.30 -6.24
N GLU A 135 -15.64 7.15 -6.51
CA GLU A 135 -15.55 8.55 -6.09
C GLU A 135 -15.55 8.66 -4.56
N LYS A 136 -14.62 9.47 -4.01
CA LYS A 136 -14.55 9.73 -2.57
C LYS A 136 -15.90 10.22 -2.06
N GLY A 137 -16.42 9.55 -1.03
CA GLY A 137 -17.70 9.90 -0.39
C GLY A 137 -18.97 9.31 -1.03
N LYS A 138 -18.89 8.65 -2.18
CA LYS A 138 -20.08 8.06 -2.83
C LYS A 138 -20.28 6.57 -2.53
N GLY A 139 -19.21 5.84 -2.21
CA GLY A 139 -19.26 4.45 -1.75
C GLY A 139 -19.94 3.44 -2.70
N VAL A 140 -20.18 3.82 -3.95
CA VAL A 140 -20.86 2.97 -4.94
C VAL A 140 -19.78 2.24 -5.75
N PRO A 141 -19.77 0.89 -5.74
CA PRO A 141 -18.86 0.12 -6.59
C PRO A 141 -19.07 0.46 -8.07
N VAL A 142 -17.97 0.70 -8.78
CA VAL A 142 -18.02 0.91 -10.24
C VAL A 142 -17.95 -0.44 -10.93
N PRO A 143 -18.88 -0.76 -11.85
CA PRO A 143 -18.80 -1.96 -12.68
C PRO A 143 -17.47 -1.99 -13.45
N TYR A 144 -16.82 -3.15 -13.50
CA TYR A 144 -15.47 -3.23 -14.05
C TYR A 144 -15.40 -3.79 -15.48
N GLU A 145 -16.47 -4.38 -15.98
CA GLU A 145 -16.46 -5.09 -17.27
C GLU A 145 -16.17 -4.17 -18.45
N ALA A 146 -16.82 -3.00 -18.48
CA ALA A 146 -16.58 -2.01 -19.53
C ALA A 146 -15.15 -1.44 -19.47
N SER A 147 -14.63 -1.22 -18.26
CA SER A 147 -13.26 -0.74 -18.06
C SER A 147 -12.23 -1.80 -18.43
N LEU A 148 -12.50 -3.08 -18.16
CA LEU A 148 -11.67 -4.19 -18.62
C LEU A 148 -11.65 -4.25 -20.14
N GLN A 149 -12.81 -4.22 -20.82
CA GLN A 149 -12.84 -4.25 -22.29
C GLN A 149 -12.05 -3.08 -22.88
N LYS A 150 -12.23 -1.87 -22.37
CA LYS A 150 -11.47 -0.69 -22.77
C LYS A 150 -9.95 -0.88 -22.59
N ALA A 151 -9.52 -1.47 -21.47
CA ALA A 151 -8.12 -1.75 -21.19
C ALA A 151 -7.53 -2.77 -22.17
N LEU A 152 -8.26 -3.84 -22.47
CA LEU A 152 -7.86 -4.86 -23.44
C LEU A 152 -7.71 -4.27 -24.85
N ASP A 153 -8.70 -3.50 -25.29
CA ASP A 153 -8.72 -2.88 -26.62
C ASP A 153 -7.56 -1.87 -26.77
N SER A 154 -7.35 -1.01 -25.76
CA SER A 154 -6.32 0.03 -25.81
C SER A 154 -4.89 -0.52 -25.84
N ALA A 155 -4.67 -1.68 -25.23
CA ALA A 155 -3.37 -2.36 -25.18
C ALA A 155 -3.23 -3.47 -26.24
N ALA A 156 -4.22 -3.67 -27.10
CA ALA A 156 -4.27 -4.77 -28.08
C ALA A 156 -4.06 -6.17 -27.45
N ILE A 157 -4.59 -6.37 -26.24
CA ILE A 157 -4.51 -7.65 -25.54
C ILE A 157 -5.64 -8.55 -26.01
N SER A 158 -5.31 -9.73 -26.52
CA SER A 158 -6.35 -10.72 -26.93
C SER A 158 -6.99 -11.37 -25.71
N THR A 159 -8.26 -11.75 -25.82
CA THR A 159 -8.98 -12.47 -24.77
C THR A 159 -8.26 -13.76 -24.39
N ASP A 160 -7.70 -14.49 -25.34
CA ASP A 160 -6.97 -15.74 -25.06
C ASP A 160 -5.71 -15.50 -24.21
N SER A 161 -4.94 -14.46 -24.56
CA SER A 161 -3.76 -14.07 -23.77
C SER A 161 -4.15 -13.64 -22.36
N PHE A 162 -5.22 -12.84 -22.24
CA PHE A 162 -5.74 -12.42 -20.95
C PHE A 162 -6.16 -13.60 -20.07
N VAL A 163 -6.98 -14.52 -20.63
CA VAL A 163 -7.47 -15.71 -19.89
C VAL A 163 -6.33 -16.64 -19.48
N ALA A 164 -5.33 -16.83 -20.35
CA ALA A 164 -4.16 -17.65 -20.03
C ALA A 164 -3.37 -17.05 -18.85
N THR A 165 -3.12 -15.73 -18.88
CA THR A 165 -2.40 -15.02 -17.81
C THR A 165 -3.20 -14.99 -16.50
N LEU A 166 -4.52 -14.76 -16.58
CA LEU A 166 -5.42 -14.72 -15.43
C LEU A 166 -5.36 -16.00 -14.58
N LYS A 167 -5.29 -17.16 -15.24
CA LYS A 167 -5.15 -18.45 -14.54
C LYS A 167 -3.87 -18.51 -13.71
N ASN A 168 -2.79 -17.94 -14.22
CA ASN A 168 -1.50 -17.93 -13.53
C ASN A 168 -1.48 -16.94 -12.36
N GLN A 169 -2.27 -15.86 -12.42
CA GLN A 169 -2.31 -14.84 -11.37
C GLN A 169 -3.24 -15.17 -10.19
N ALA A 170 -4.09 -16.19 -10.32
CA ALA A 170 -5.02 -16.57 -9.26
C ALA A 170 -4.31 -16.96 -7.95
N GLU A 171 -3.17 -17.67 -8.05
CA GLU A 171 -2.37 -18.03 -6.88
C GLU A 171 -1.72 -16.81 -6.22
N THR A 172 -1.20 -15.89 -7.02
CA THR A 172 -0.58 -14.64 -6.55
C THR A 172 -1.56 -13.79 -5.75
N VAL A 173 -2.77 -13.57 -6.29
CA VAL A 173 -3.82 -12.82 -5.59
C VAL A 173 -4.31 -13.57 -4.34
N SER A 174 -4.42 -14.89 -4.41
CA SER A 174 -4.82 -15.70 -3.25
C SER A 174 -3.82 -15.60 -2.10
N LYS A 175 -2.51 -15.60 -2.38
CA LYS A 175 -1.47 -15.39 -1.36
C LYS A 175 -1.61 -14.03 -0.69
N ASP A 176 -1.83 -12.97 -1.47
CA ASP A 176 -2.07 -11.64 -0.92
C ASP A 176 -3.28 -11.62 0.02
N ILE A 177 -4.40 -12.23 -0.38
CA ILE A 177 -5.63 -12.28 0.42
C ILE A 177 -5.40 -12.98 1.76
N VAL A 178 -4.72 -14.12 1.75
CA VAL A 178 -4.42 -14.88 2.97
C VAL A 178 -3.50 -14.09 3.90
N GLU A 179 -2.48 -13.44 3.36
CA GLU A 179 -1.57 -12.62 4.15
C GLU A 179 -2.27 -11.36 4.70
N ALA A 180 -3.11 -10.71 3.88
CA ALA A 180 -3.87 -9.53 4.29
C ALA A 180 -4.76 -9.76 5.50
N GLN A 181 -5.38 -10.94 5.62
CA GLN A 181 -6.27 -11.27 6.74
C GLN A 181 -5.59 -11.14 8.12
N ASN A 182 -4.27 -11.38 8.17
CA ASN A 182 -3.50 -11.34 9.41
C ASN A 182 -2.67 -10.07 9.58
N LEU A 183 -2.42 -9.34 8.49
CA LEU A 183 -1.46 -8.25 8.46
C LEU A 183 -2.12 -6.88 8.28
N ILE A 184 -3.23 -6.80 7.54
CA ILE A 184 -3.81 -5.54 7.06
C ILE A 184 -5.16 -5.30 7.73
N SER A 185 -5.23 -4.28 8.57
CA SER A 185 -6.47 -3.86 9.25
C SER A 185 -7.28 -2.83 8.45
N THR A 186 -6.62 -2.09 7.58
CA THR A 186 -7.23 -1.02 6.77
C THR A 186 -6.49 -0.83 5.44
N THR A 187 -7.12 -0.18 4.47
CA THR A 187 -6.51 0.18 3.18
C THR A 187 -6.74 1.67 2.89
N PRO A 188 -5.77 2.38 2.28
CA PRO A 188 -4.44 1.87 1.93
C PRO A 188 -3.54 1.61 3.14
N THR A 189 -2.60 0.67 3.02
CA THR A 189 -1.50 0.47 3.98
C THR A 189 -0.20 0.35 3.21
N TYR A 190 0.82 1.09 3.62
CA TYR A 190 2.18 0.91 3.11
C TYR A 190 2.97 0.02 4.06
N ILE A 191 3.81 -0.86 3.51
CA ILE A 191 4.86 -1.53 4.28
C ILE A 191 6.21 -1.09 3.71
N MET A 192 6.99 -0.43 4.56
CA MET A 192 8.31 0.09 4.24
C MET A 192 9.30 -0.48 5.25
N GLU A 193 10.33 -1.19 4.77
CA GLU A 193 11.30 -1.88 5.64
C GLU A 193 10.64 -2.81 6.69
N GLY A 194 9.48 -3.38 6.34
CA GLY A 194 8.69 -4.22 7.23
C GLY A 194 7.82 -3.48 8.25
N ILE A 195 7.87 -2.14 8.27
CA ILE A 195 7.06 -1.31 9.15
C ILE A 195 5.74 -0.99 8.45
N ARG A 196 4.62 -1.31 9.10
CA ARG A 196 3.28 -1.03 8.61
C ARG A 196 2.87 0.41 8.89
N LEU A 197 2.39 1.10 7.87
CA LEU A 197 1.89 2.46 7.92
C LEU A 197 0.44 2.48 7.41
N PRO A 198 -0.53 2.19 8.31
CA PRO A 198 -1.93 2.04 7.93
C PRO A 198 -2.60 3.38 7.67
N ALA A 199 -3.54 3.40 6.73
CA ALA A 199 -4.39 4.55 6.37
C ALA A 199 -3.63 5.83 6.00
N CYS A 200 -2.36 5.73 5.57
CA CYS A 200 -1.57 6.88 5.15
C CYS A 200 -1.86 7.23 3.69
N ASP A 201 -2.23 8.49 3.44
CA ASP A 201 -2.43 9.06 2.10
C ASP A 201 -1.20 9.92 1.75
N PHE A 202 -0.08 9.24 1.48
CA PHE A 202 1.18 9.90 1.15
C PHE A 202 1.15 10.50 -0.25
N THR A 203 1.60 11.74 -0.37
CA THR A 203 1.95 12.33 -1.66
C THR A 203 3.23 11.69 -2.23
N ALA A 204 3.46 11.83 -3.53
CA ALA A 204 4.64 11.31 -4.20
C ALA A 204 5.97 11.80 -3.57
N LYS A 205 5.98 13.01 -2.99
CA LYS A 205 7.16 13.58 -2.31
C LYS A 205 7.38 13.02 -0.90
N GLU A 206 6.31 12.59 -0.25
CA GLU A 206 6.37 12.07 1.13
C GLU A 206 6.79 10.61 1.17
N ILE A 207 6.47 9.83 0.14
CA ILE A 207 6.81 8.39 0.07
C ILE A 207 8.32 8.15 0.26
N PRO A 208 9.25 8.82 -0.46
CA PRO A 208 10.69 8.64 -0.22
C PRO A 208 11.13 9.07 1.18
N SER A 209 10.51 10.10 1.73
CA SER A 209 10.83 10.59 3.08
C SER A 209 10.38 9.59 4.16
N ALA A 210 9.19 9.01 4.00
CA ALA A 210 8.68 7.95 4.86
C ALA A 210 9.57 6.70 4.81
N LEU A 211 9.99 6.30 3.61
CA LEU A 211 10.93 5.19 3.44
C LEU A 211 12.28 5.46 4.12
N ALA A 212 12.83 6.65 3.96
CA ALA A 212 14.08 7.03 4.62
C ALA A 212 13.96 6.98 6.15
N LEU A 213 12.80 7.38 6.70
CA LEU A 213 12.52 7.25 8.13
C LEU A 213 12.42 5.78 8.55
N ALA A 214 11.71 4.95 7.80
CA ALA A 214 11.58 3.52 8.07
C ALA A 214 12.95 2.81 8.09
N LYS A 215 13.84 3.14 7.14
CA LYS A 215 15.24 2.65 7.12
C LYS A 215 16.02 3.06 8.37
N ARG A 216 15.89 4.31 8.79
CA ARG A 216 16.55 4.79 10.01
C ARG A 216 16.06 4.05 11.23
N ILE A 217 14.75 3.87 11.38
CA ILE A 217 14.15 3.11 12.49
C ILE A 217 14.70 1.68 12.50
N ARG A 218 14.75 1.02 11.32
CA ARG A 218 15.23 -0.37 11.23
C ARG A 218 16.72 -0.51 11.49
N SER A 219 17.54 0.48 11.12
CA SER A 219 18.99 0.44 11.32
C SER A 219 19.44 0.75 12.76
N HIS A 220 18.64 1.46 13.54
CA HIS A 220 18.99 1.94 14.89
C HIS A 220 18.11 1.28 15.97
N LYS A 221 18.14 -0.05 16.03
CA LYS A 221 17.20 -0.87 16.80
C LYS A 221 17.01 -0.53 18.28
N ASP A 222 18.00 0.05 18.96
CA ASP A 222 17.97 0.12 20.42
C ASP A 222 17.89 1.54 21.02
N ASP A 223 18.50 2.56 20.43
CA ASP A 223 18.55 3.89 21.06
C ASP A 223 17.65 4.94 20.39
N THR A 224 17.49 4.87 19.08
CA THR A 224 16.80 5.91 18.30
C THR A 224 15.29 5.71 18.24
N ILE A 225 14.80 4.50 18.52
CA ILE A 225 13.35 4.21 18.52
C ILE A 225 12.67 4.91 19.70
N HIS A 226 13.29 4.87 20.88
CA HIS A 226 12.79 5.61 22.05
C HIS A 226 12.73 7.11 21.79
N GLU A 227 13.80 7.71 21.27
CA GLU A 227 13.81 9.14 20.91
C GLU A 227 12.77 9.48 19.83
N LEU A 228 12.61 8.65 18.82
CA LEU A 228 11.62 8.91 17.76
C LEU A 228 10.19 8.78 18.26
N ILE A 229 9.92 7.85 19.15
CA ILE A 229 8.59 7.68 19.73
C ILE A 229 8.30 8.77 20.75
N GLU A 230 9.28 9.18 21.57
CA GLU A 230 9.13 10.36 22.42
C GLU A 230 8.81 11.61 21.57
N ILE A 231 9.46 11.78 20.41
CA ILE A 231 9.18 12.88 19.48
C ILE A 231 7.76 12.76 18.90
N ILE A 232 7.33 11.56 18.51
CA ILE A 232 5.97 11.32 17.99
C ILE A 232 4.93 11.58 19.07
N VAL A 233 5.10 11.00 20.25
CA VAL A 233 4.19 11.17 21.40
C VAL A 233 4.15 12.62 21.85
N LYS A 234 5.30 13.28 21.96
CA LYS A 234 5.39 14.68 22.34
C LYS A 234 4.68 15.61 21.36
N ASN A 235 4.80 15.37 20.06
CA ASN A 235 4.10 16.14 19.04
C ASN A 235 2.58 15.91 19.05
N ILE A 236 2.12 14.71 19.44
CA ILE A 236 0.70 14.39 19.59
C ILE A 236 0.12 15.11 20.83
N THR A 237 0.88 15.19 21.93
CA THR A 237 0.40 15.73 23.20
C THR A 237 0.54 17.26 23.33
N GLU A 238 1.54 17.87 22.67
CA GLU A 238 1.80 19.31 22.77
C GLU A 238 0.97 20.15 21.79
N ASP A 239 0.56 19.62 20.65
CA ASP A 239 -0.27 20.37 19.70
C ASP A 239 -1.78 20.36 20.04
N GLY A 240 -2.22 19.72 21.14
CA GLY A 240 -3.51 19.91 21.85
C GLY A 240 -4.77 20.27 21.05
N THR A 241 -4.74 20.11 19.73
CA THR A 241 -5.84 20.37 18.80
C THR A 241 -6.19 19.07 18.07
N VAL A 242 -6.94 18.23 18.76
CA VAL A 242 -7.85 17.24 18.18
C VAL A 242 -9.26 17.57 18.67
#